data_5b2dd845e36bd3fe74f2240e67dd1292
#
_entry.id   5b2dd845e36bd3fe74f2240e67dd1292
#
_cell.length_a   1.000
_cell.length_b   1.000
_cell.length_c   1.000
_cell.angle_alpha   90.00
_cell.angle_beta   90.00
_cell.angle_gamma   90.00
#
_symmetry.space_group_name_H-M   'P 1'
#
loop_
_entity.id
_entity.type
_entity.pdbx_description
1 polymer ?
#
loop_
_entity_poly.entity_id
_entity_poly.type
_entity_poly.pdbx_seq_one_letter_code
_entity_poly.pdbx_strand_id
1 'polypeptide(L)'
;MKNYKFIVPIVLVVLLLLGVYLLYDSRSKTEQRYQSYLAEAREYRRLGIMVDAEDYYQRAYKIHPSSALGLELAACYDELYYPDKAASAGKHMIDDYPTEVSTYEFLIDHYYRQGSIRDVYKYAQIYRKRGLHSDQIEEILTAEQYTARRVSSYHNVTTFCAGACAVAKKDYWGFVDETGNVIAALRYDNVGPYSDSGFAGAKLARDKDAFFLDKNGNKRWVLEGIDQIDELGYVSSSNVVPLRSGDKWAYYDMDGNRLFGDFDEVSAMNWGIAAVRTGDLWTLRDSTGAPLNQETYLGVALNENHIACWYDRFFVEQGDGWHLLDSKLNPIGTTVYNGARIFCDENGAAVRIGDLWGFINHDGSIMLEPKYEDARSFSNGLAAVKVNGLWGYIDTEGNMVIEPQFFDARDFTASGSYFAKTQYDWTLYRLYSAQYLN
;
A
#
# COMPACT_ATOMS: atom_id res chain seq x y z
N MET A 1 -50.84 48.90 -57.94
CA MET A 1 -49.91 48.52 -56.93
C MET A 1 -50.56 47.83 -55.69
N LYS A 2 -51.54 46.95 -55.81
CA LYS A 2 -52.22 46.35 -54.62
C LYS A 2 -51.98 44.87 -54.38
N ASN A 3 -51.36 44.13 -55.29
CA ASN A 3 -51.24 42.67 -55.18
C ASN A 3 -49.96 42.13 -54.63
N TYR A 4 -48.94 42.94 -54.45
CA TYR A 4 -47.63 42.48 -53.91
C TYR A 4 -47.66 42.15 -52.40
N LYS A 5 -48.57 42.76 -51.63
CA LYS A 5 -48.64 42.53 -50.15
C LYS A 5 -49.10 41.10 -49.81
N PHE A 6 -49.72 40.37 -50.64
CA PHE A 6 -50.18 38.97 -50.46
C PHE A 6 -49.23 37.97 -51.07
N ILE A 7 -48.54 38.31 -52.18
CA ILE A 7 -47.61 37.41 -52.86
C ILE A 7 -46.36 37.15 -52.12
N VAL A 8 -45.79 38.19 -51.49
CA VAL A 8 -44.50 38.07 -50.70
C VAL A 8 -44.64 37.08 -49.55
N PRO A 9 -45.67 37.13 -48.67
CA PRO A 9 -45.77 36.14 -47.57
C PRO A 9 -46.05 34.73 -48.10
N ILE A 10 -46.73 34.54 -49.15
CA ILE A 10 -46.96 33.19 -49.75
C ILE A 10 -45.68 32.62 -50.33
N VAL A 11 -44.85 33.42 -50.99
CA VAL A 11 -43.55 33.01 -51.51
C VAL A 11 -42.59 32.64 -50.34
N LEU A 12 -42.62 33.43 -49.28
CA LEU A 12 -41.81 33.12 -48.06
C LEU A 12 -42.24 31.81 -47.40
N VAL A 13 -43.55 31.53 -47.31
CA VAL A 13 -44.05 30.28 -46.74
C VAL A 13 -43.67 29.09 -47.62
N VAL A 14 -43.79 29.22 -48.97
CA VAL A 14 -43.36 28.16 -49.88
C VAL A 14 -41.87 27.89 -49.82
N LEU A 15 -41.01 28.93 -49.69
CA LEU A 15 -39.58 28.77 -49.52
C LEU A 15 -39.24 28.11 -48.18
N LEU A 16 -39.93 28.45 -47.11
CA LEU A 16 -39.79 27.79 -45.81
C LEU A 16 -40.18 26.32 -45.87
N LEU A 17 -41.32 25.98 -46.49
CA LEU A 17 -41.76 24.59 -46.65
C LEU A 17 -40.79 23.79 -47.53
N LEU A 18 -40.29 24.38 -48.61
CA LEU A 18 -39.26 23.75 -49.43
C LEU A 18 -37.95 23.54 -48.65
N GLY A 19 -37.52 24.51 -47.85
CA GLY A 19 -36.38 24.39 -46.99
C GLY A 19 -36.54 23.26 -45.94
N VAL A 20 -37.67 23.18 -45.29
CA VAL A 20 -38.03 22.09 -44.37
C VAL A 20 -38.05 20.74 -45.06
N TYR A 21 -38.64 20.66 -46.24
CA TYR A 21 -38.66 19.42 -47.04
C TYR A 21 -37.23 18.97 -47.44
N LEU A 22 -36.38 19.87 -47.91
CA LEU A 22 -35.02 19.55 -48.29
C LEU A 22 -34.18 19.11 -47.06
N LEU A 23 -34.39 19.73 -45.91
CA LEU A 23 -33.74 19.31 -44.64
C LEU A 23 -34.23 17.93 -44.21
N TYR A 24 -35.55 17.65 -44.34
CA TYR A 24 -36.13 16.35 -44.02
C TYR A 24 -35.60 15.25 -44.93
N ASP A 25 -35.56 15.48 -46.25
CA ASP A 25 -35.06 14.54 -47.27
C ASP A 25 -33.54 14.27 -47.03
N SER A 26 -32.76 15.31 -46.75
CA SER A 26 -31.33 15.18 -46.41
C SER A 26 -31.11 14.35 -45.13
N ARG A 27 -31.90 14.61 -44.09
CA ARG A 27 -31.83 13.81 -42.84
C ARG A 27 -32.24 12.37 -43.07
N SER A 28 -33.31 12.12 -43.83
CA SER A 28 -33.79 10.77 -44.16
C SER A 28 -32.71 9.97 -44.90
N LYS A 29 -32.05 10.58 -45.89
CA LYS A 29 -30.96 9.94 -46.65
C LYS A 29 -29.73 9.68 -45.80
N THR A 30 -29.43 10.59 -44.85
CA THR A 30 -28.31 10.41 -43.91
C THR A 30 -28.59 9.26 -42.95
N GLU A 31 -29.81 9.19 -42.42
CA GLU A 31 -30.23 8.09 -41.54
C GLU A 31 -30.22 6.74 -42.27
N GLN A 32 -30.70 6.68 -43.51
CA GLN A 32 -30.63 5.45 -44.31
C GLN A 32 -29.19 4.98 -44.55
N ARG A 33 -28.26 5.92 -44.80
CA ARG A 33 -26.81 5.56 -44.92
C ARG A 33 -26.26 5.03 -43.62
N TYR A 34 -26.60 5.68 -42.51
CA TYR A 34 -26.17 5.22 -41.18
C TYR A 34 -26.61 3.78 -40.92
N GLN A 35 -27.90 3.49 -41.12
CA GLN A 35 -28.46 2.16 -40.93
C GLN A 35 -27.85 1.12 -41.87
N SER A 36 -27.57 1.49 -43.11
CA SER A 36 -26.89 0.62 -44.08
C SER A 36 -25.46 0.30 -43.61
N TYR A 37 -24.69 1.32 -43.23
CA TYR A 37 -23.31 1.10 -42.77
C TYR A 37 -23.24 0.26 -41.48
N LEU A 38 -24.17 0.49 -40.57
CA LEU A 38 -24.23 -0.29 -39.33
C LEU A 38 -24.60 -1.75 -39.59
N ALA A 39 -25.54 -2.01 -40.50
CA ALA A 39 -25.95 -3.36 -40.90
C ALA A 39 -24.79 -4.11 -41.58
N GLU A 40 -24.10 -3.46 -42.53
CA GLU A 40 -22.94 -4.01 -43.22
C GLU A 40 -21.78 -4.29 -42.22
N ALA A 41 -21.49 -3.36 -41.30
CA ALA A 41 -20.47 -3.52 -40.29
C ALA A 41 -20.70 -4.77 -39.43
N ARG A 42 -21.94 -4.93 -38.93
CA ARG A 42 -22.33 -6.07 -38.11
C ARG A 42 -22.31 -7.40 -38.86
N GLU A 43 -22.70 -7.37 -40.13
CA GLU A 43 -22.67 -8.56 -41.00
C GLU A 43 -21.23 -8.98 -41.31
N TYR A 44 -20.33 -8.05 -41.66
CA TYR A 44 -18.92 -8.35 -41.88
C TYR A 44 -18.27 -8.88 -40.60
N ARG A 45 -18.58 -8.30 -39.44
CA ARG A 45 -18.09 -8.81 -38.16
C ARG A 45 -18.58 -10.24 -37.90
N ARG A 46 -19.83 -10.52 -38.13
CA ARG A 46 -20.42 -11.87 -38.00
C ARG A 46 -19.74 -12.90 -38.92
N LEU A 47 -19.35 -12.47 -40.10
CA LEU A 47 -18.63 -13.30 -41.09
C LEU A 47 -17.13 -13.43 -40.81
N GLY A 48 -16.60 -12.74 -39.78
CA GLY A 48 -15.16 -12.73 -39.45
C GLY A 48 -14.33 -11.85 -40.40
N ILE A 49 -14.95 -11.00 -41.21
CA ILE A 49 -14.27 -10.08 -42.15
C ILE A 49 -14.04 -8.74 -41.44
N MET A 50 -13.10 -8.74 -40.47
CA MET A 50 -12.93 -7.66 -39.50
C MET A 50 -12.46 -6.34 -40.11
N VAL A 51 -11.67 -6.37 -41.20
CA VAL A 51 -11.15 -5.17 -41.85
C VAL A 51 -12.30 -4.37 -42.50
N ASP A 52 -13.21 -5.05 -43.18
CA ASP A 52 -14.38 -4.39 -43.75
C ASP A 52 -15.35 -3.94 -42.65
N ALA A 53 -15.53 -4.73 -41.61
CA ALA A 53 -16.32 -4.34 -40.44
C ALA A 53 -15.80 -3.04 -39.82
N GLU A 54 -14.49 -2.89 -39.63
CA GLU A 54 -13.84 -1.64 -39.11
C GLU A 54 -14.22 -0.43 -39.98
N ASP A 55 -14.06 -0.52 -41.31
CA ASP A 55 -14.34 0.58 -42.22
C ASP A 55 -15.83 1.02 -42.15
N TYR A 56 -16.74 0.06 -42.15
CA TYR A 56 -18.17 0.36 -42.05
C TYR A 56 -18.57 0.88 -40.65
N TYR A 57 -18.02 0.37 -39.59
CA TYR A 57 -18.21 0.95 -38.24
C TYR A 57 -17.69 2.40 -38.15
N GLN A 58 -16.55 2.71 -38.74
CA GLN A 58 -16.03 4.08 -38.78
C GLN A 58 -16.93 5.02 -39.55
N ARG A 59 -17.48 4.57 -40.71
CA ARG A 59 -18.43 5.35 -41.53
C ARG A 59 -19.73 5.61 -40.79
N ALA A 60 -20.26 4.61 -40.10
CA ALA A 60 -21.46 4.76 -39.27
C ALA A 60 -21.20 5.73 -38.09
N TYR A 61 -20.08 5.59 -37.40
CA TYR A 61 -19.71 6.44 -36.26
C TYR A 61 -19.55 7.91 -36.65
N LYS A 62 -19.03 8.20 -37.85
CA LYS A 62 -18.92 9.58 -38.35
C LYS A 62 -20.31 10.23 -38.59
N ILE A 63 -21.34 9.46 -38.82
CA ILE A 63 -22.71 9.99 -39.02
C ILE A 63 -23.39 10.20 -37.67
N HIS A 64 -23.39 9.17 -36.81
CA HIS A 64 -24.04 9.19 -35.51
C HIS A 64 -23.07 8.61 -34.42
N PRO A 65 -22.23 9.46 -33.85
CA PRO A 65 -21.39 9.06 -32.71
C PRO A 65 -22.28 8.65 -31.52
N SER A 66 -22.01 7.49 -30.93
CA SER A 66 -22.62 7.03 -29.69
C SER A 66 -21.66 6.12 -28.92
N SER A 67 -21.84 6.02 -27.62
CA SER A 67 -21.01 5.11 -26.77
C SER A 67 -21.11 3.67 -27.26
N ALA A 68 -22.32 3.19 -27.52
CA ALA A 68 -22.55 1.82 -27.98
C ALA A 68 -21.82 1.52 -29.30
N LEU A 69 -21.93 2.42 -30.30
CA LEU A 69 -21.26 2.23 -31.59
C LEU A 69 -19.73 2.37 -31.49
N GLY A 70 -19.27 3.30 -30.64
CA GLY A 70 -17.85 3.45 -30.35
C GLY A 70 -17.23 2.21 -29.68
N LEU A 71 -17.98 1.54 -28.81
CA LEU A 71 -17.59 0.27 -28.20
C LEU A 71 -17.61 -0.89 -29.22
N GLU A 72 -18.60 -0.96 -30.14
CA GLU A 72 -18.56 -1.96 -31.21
C GLU A 72 -17.32 -1.80 -32.11
N LEU A 73 -16.92 -0.56 -32.41
CA LEU A 73 -15.71 -0.25 -33.18
C LEU A 73 -14.44 -0.61 -32.37
N ALA A 74 -14.38 -0.26 -31.06
CA ALA A 74 -13.27 -0.59 -30.20
C ALA A 74 -13.09 -2.10 -30.04
N ALA A 75 -14.17 -2.84 -29.91
CA ALA A 75 -14.14 -4.30 -29.89
C ALA A 75 -13.64 -4.90 -31.22
N CYS A 76 -13.99 -4.28 -32.35
CA CYS A 76 -13.46 -4.68 -33.66
C CYS A 76 -11.94 -4.49 -33.74
N TYR A 77 -11.38 -3.43 -33.13
CA TYR A 77 -9.92 -3.25 -33.03
C TYR A 77 -9.26 -4.36 -32.19
N ASP A 78 -9.88 -4.78 -31.08
CA ASP A 78 -9.38 -5.91 -30.28
C ASP A 78 -9.35 -7.21 -31.09
N GLU A 79 -10.42 -7.48 -31.84
CA GLU A 79 -10.54 -8.68 -32.69
C GLU A 79 -9.53 -8.65 -33.86
N LEU A 80 -9.12 -7.46 -34.31
CA LEU A 80 -8.05 -7.27 -35.30
C LEU A 80 -6.63 -7.32 -34.71
N TYR A 81 -6.49 -7.54 -33.40
CA TYR A 81 -5.21 -7.48 -32.69
C TYR A 81 -4.52 -6.12 -32.79
N TYR A 82 -5.29 -5.03 -32.74
CA TYR A 82 -4.80 -3.63 -32.69
C TYR A 82 -5.01 -3.02 -31.29
N PRO A 83 -4.25 -3.49 -30.25
CA PRO A 83 -4.50 -3.11 -28.86
C PRO A 83 -4.40 -1.60 -28.62
N ASP A 84 -3.46 -0.91 -29.28
CA ASP A 84 -3.31 0.54 -29.13
C ASP A 84 -4.52 1.31 -29.68
N LYS A 85 -5.11 0.85 -30.78
CA LYS A 85 -6.33 1.45 -31.35
C LYS A 85 -7.54 1.18 -30.44
N ALA A 86 -7.69 -0.04 -29.93
CA ALA A 86 -8.75 -0.40 -29.00
C ALA A 86 -8.66 0.44 -27.72
N ALA A 87 -7.48 0.54 -27.11
CA ALA A 87 -7.25 1.38 -25.94
C ALA A 87 -7.53 2.87 -26.23
N SER A 88 -7.09 3.39 -27.39
CA SER A 88 -7.36 4.77 -27.79
C SER A 88 -8.84 5.04 -27.95
N ALA A 89 -9.57 4.14 -28.62
CA ALA A 89 -11.02 4.24 -28.78
C ALA A 89 -11.74 4.22 -27.42
N GLY A 90 -11.39 3.29 -26.52
CA GLY A 90 -11.93 3.23 -25.16
C GLY A 90 -11.69 4.52 -24.35
N LYS A 91 -10.51 5.13 -24.47
CA LYS A 91 -10.21 6.42 -23.82
C LYS A 91 -11.09 7.55 -24.35
N HIS A 92 -11.24 7.65 -25.67
CA HIS A 92 -12.14 8.64 -26.27
C HIS A 92 -13.59 8.43 -25.82
N MET A 93 -14.04 7.17 -25.65
CA MET A 93 -15.39 6.90 -25.14
C MET A 93 -15.56 7.38 -23.69
N ILE A 94 -14.56 7.23 -22.85
CA ILE A 94 -14.59 7.74 -21.45
C ILE A 94 -14.60 9.28 -21.42
N ASP A 95 -13.92 9.93 -22.35
CA ASP A 95 -13.88 11.40 -22.44
C ASP A 95 -15.20 11.95 -22.97
N ASP A 96 -15.76 11.33 -24.01
CA ASP A 96 -17.01 11.77 -24.65
C ASP A 96 -18.26 11.37 -23.84
N TYR A 97 -18.23 10.21 -23.17
CA TYR A 97 -19.35 9.61 -22.43
C TYR A 97 -18.95 9.26 -20.98
N PRO A 98 -18.60 10.24 -20.16
CA PRO A 98 -17.95 10.03 -18.86
C PRO A 98 -18.82 9.34 -17.80
N THR A 99 -20.11 9.20 -18.00
CA THR A 99 -21.06 8.53 -17.08
C THR A 99 -21.51 7.17 -17.57
N GLU A 100 -21.08 6.75 -18.76
CA GLU A 100 -21.44 5.46 -19.34
C GLU A 100 -20.52 4.36 -18.78
N VAL A 101 -21.06 3.49 -17.94
CA VAL A 101 -20.33 2.42 -17.26
C VAL A 101 -19.65 1.46 -18.24
N SER A 102 -20.33 1.11 -19.34
CA SER A 102 -19.83 0.19 -20.36
C SER A 102 -18.52 0.63 -21.04
N THR A 103 -18.25 1.95 -21.06
CA THR A 103 -16.97 2.47 -21.61
C THR A 103 -15.80 2.14 -20.68
N TYR A 104 -16.02 2.15 -19.38
CA TYR A 104 -15.02 1.75 -18.37
C TYR A 104 -14.86 0.23 -18.34
N GLU A 105 -15.97 -0.53 -18.40
CA GLU A 105 -15.93 -1.99 -18.46
C GLU A 105 -15.07 -2.45 -19.64
N PHE A 106 -15.30 -1.89 -20.83
CA PHE A 106 -14.50 -2.22 -22.01
C PHE A 106 -13.01 -1.91 -21.81
N LEU A 107 -12.68 -0.68 -21.39
CA LEU A 107 -11.27 -0.26 -21.31
C LEU A 107 -10.51 -0.97 -20.18
N ILE A 108 -11.15 -1.21 -19.03
CA ILE A 108 -10.57 -1.93 -17.90
C ILE A 108 -10.37 -3.40 -18.25
N ASP A 109 -11.37 -4.06 -18.86
CA ASP A 109 -11.25 -5.43 -19.33
C ASP A 109 -10.17 -5.59 -20.42
N HIS A 110 -10.10 -4.64 -21.36
CA HIS A 110 -9.05 -4.60 -22.37
C HIS A 110 -7.65 -4.59 -21.72
N TYR A 111 -7.39 -3.68 -20.75
CA TYR A 111 -6.12 -3.62 -20.05
C TYR A 111 -5.86 -4.84 -19.18
N TYR A 112 -6.90 -5.40 -18.56
CA TYR A 112 -6.80 -6.62 -17.77
C TYR A 112 -6.33 -7.80 -18.64
N ARG A 113 -6.95 -8.02 -19.79
CA ARG A 113 -6.53 -9.06 -20.75
C ARG A 113 -5.13 -8.85 -21.31
N GLN A 114 -4.66 -7.59 -21.40
CA GLN A 114 -3.27 -7.25 -21.78
C GLN A 114 -2.27 -7.40 -20.62
N GLY A 115 -2.71 -7.73 -19.39
CA GLY A 115 -1.86 -7.79 -18.20
C GLY A 115 -1.36 -6.41 -17.71
N SER A 116 -1.96 -5.32 -18.19
CA SER A 116 -1.56 -3.96 -17.80
C SER A 116 -2.29 -3.51 -16.53
N ILE A 117 -1.97 -4.16 -15.41
CA ILE A 117 -2.62 -3.93 -14.12
C ILE A 117 -2.55 -2.45 -13.67
N ARG A 118 -1.46 -1.76 -13.98
CA ARG A 118 -1.35 -0.33 -13.72
C ARG A 118 -2.47 0.48 -14.37
N ASP A 119 -2.79 0.19 -15.63
CA ASP A 119 -3.82 0.92 -16.36
C ASP A 119 -5.23 0.49 -15.91
N VAL A 120 -5.43 -0.79 -15.54
CA VAL A 120 -6.65 -1.26 -14.87
C VAL A 120 -6.96 -0.36 -13.65
N TYR A 121 -6.04 -0.25 -12.70
CA TYR A 121 -6.26 0.57 -11.50
C TYR A 121 -6.37 2.08 -11.81
N LYS A 122 -5.63 2.61 -12.78
CA LYS A 122 -5.74 4.01 -13.21
C LYS A 122 -7.17 4.36 -13.62
N TYR A 123 -7.77 3.54 -14.49
CA TYR A 123 -9.14 3.80 -14.98
C TYR A 123 -10.21 3.42 -13.95
N ALA A 124 -9.95 2.44 -13.09
CA ALA A 124 -10.79 2.14 -11.94
C ALA A 124 -10.89 3.30 -10.94
N GLN A 125 -9.80 4.03 -10.70
CA GLN A 125 -9.85 5.25 -9.88
C GLN A 125 -10.72 6.34 -10.50
N ILE A 126 -10.59 6.58 -11.82
CA ILE A 126 -11.42 7.56 -12.52
C ILE A 126 -12.90 7.17 -12.43
N TYR A 127 -13.20 5.89 -12.65
CA TYR A 127 -14.51 5.28 -12.53
C TYR A 127 -15.12 5.50 -11.13
N ARG A 128 -14.39 5.15 -10.06
CA ARG A 128 -14.84 5.32 -8.67
C ARG A 128 -15.02 6.80 -8.28
N LYS A 129 -14.13 7.69 -8.71
CA LYS A 129 -14.26 9.15 -8.47
C LYS A 129 -15.50 9.75 -9.10
N ARG A 130 -16.05 9.13 -10.13
CA ARG A 130 -17.30 9.53 -10.81
C ARG A 130 -18.54 8.91 -10.15
N GLY A 131 -18.38 8.10 -9.11
CA GLY A 131 -19.49 7.47 -8.39
C GLY A 131 -20.20 6.38 -9.18
N LEU A 132 -19.52 5.77 -10.15
CA LEU A 132 -20.07 4.68 -10.97
C LEU A 132 -19.91 3.34 -10.25
N HIS A 133 -20.73 2.34 -10.64
CA HIS A 133 -20.66 0.97 -10.12
C HIS A 133 -20.85 -0.06 -11.22
N SER A 134 -20.04 -1.13 -11.20
CA SER A 134 -20.12 -2.29 -12.09
C SER A 134 -19.57 -3.52 -11.37
N ASP A 135 -20.35 -4.57 -11.30
CA ASP A 135 -19.94 -5.84 -10.69
C ASP A 135 -18.75 -6.46 -11.44
N GLN A 136 -18.70 -6.34 -12.77
CA GLN A 136 -17.60 -6.83 -13.60
C GLN A 136 -16.26 -6.15 -13.24
N ILE A 137 -16.27 -4.82 -13.05
CA ILE A 137 -15.06 -4.07 -12.68
C ILE A 137 -14.63 -4.46 -11.25
N GLU A 138 -15.57 -4.55 -10.32
CA GLU A 138 -15.25 -4.91 -8.93
C GLU A 138 -14.73 -6.36 -8.84
N GLU A 139 -15.19 -7.28 -9.68
CA GLU A 139 -14.66 -8.64 -9.78
C GLU A 139 -13.18 -8.64 -10.24
N ILE A 140 -12.85 -7.88 -11.30
CA ILE A 140 -11.46 -7.70 -11.76
C ILE A 140 -10.58 -7.11 -10.66
N LEU A 141 -11.05 -6.06 -9.99
CA LEU A 141 -10.29 -5.40 -8.93
C LEU A 141 -10.08 -6.29 -7.71
N THR A 142 -11.04 -7.15 -7.40
CA THR A 142 -10.93 -8.13 -6.31
C THR A 142 -9.91 -9.21 -6.66
N ALA A 143 -9.94 -9.73 -7.89
CA ALA A 143 -8.97 -10.73 -8.37
C ALA A 143 -7.52 -10.22 -8.33
N GLU A 144 -7.30 -8.93 -8.59
CA GLU A 144 -5.97 -8.31 -8.65
C GLU A 144 -5.59 -7.53 -7.37
N GLN A 145 -6.39 -7.65 -6.31
CA GLN A 145 -6.28 -6.84 -5.08
C GLN A 145 -4.88 -6.84 -4.47
N TYR A 146 -4.16 -7.96 -4.57
CA TYR A 146 -2.83 -8.14 -3.97
C TYR A 146 -1.69 -8.16 -4.99
N THR A 147 -1.97 -7.82 -6.25
CA THR A 147 -0.91 -7.68 -7.25
C THR A 147 0.01 -6.51 -6.90
N ALA A 148 1.31 -6.76 -6.87
CA ALA A 148 2.31 -5.80 -6.43
C ALA A 148 3.30 -5.45 -7.55
N ARG A 149 3.76 -4.20 -7.55
CA ARG A 149 4.90 -3.76 -8.36
C ARG A 149 6.18 -3.68 -7.54
N ARG A 150 7.31 -4.01 -8.15
CA ARG A 150 8.63 -3.70 -7.59
C ARG A 150 8.92 -2.21 -7.73
N VAL A 151 9.41 -1.60 -6.65
CA VAL A 151 9.76 -0.18 -6.61
C VAL A 151 11.27 0.01 -6.64
N SER A 152 11.98 -0.58 -5.67
CA SER A 152 13.43 -0.45 -5.50
C SER A 152 14.00 -1.63 -4.73
N SER A 153 15.33 -1.78 -4.73
CA SER A 153 16.00 -2.86 -3.98
C SER A 153 17.19 -2.32 -3.19
N TYR A 154 17.44 -2.95 -2.03
CA TYR A 154 18.46 -2.58 -1.05
C TYR A 154 19.08 -3.82 -0.42
N HIS A 155 20.34 -3.72 0.05
CA HIS A 155 20.99 -4.83 0.75
C HIS A 155 20.43 -5.04 2.16
N ASN A 156 20.12 -3.94 2.88
CA ASN A 156 19.51 -3.96 4.20
C ASN A 156 18.40 -2.93 4.30
N VAL A 157 17.42 -3.21 5.16
CA VAL A 157 16.27 -2.35 5.44
C VAL A 157 15.86 -2.49 6.90
N THR A 158 15.34 -1.43 7.49
CA THR A 158 14.58 -1.50 8.75
C THR A 158 13.09 -1.72 8.45
N THR A 159 12.26 -1.74 9.46
CA THR A 159 10.80 -1.73 9.31
C THR A 159 10.31 -0.31 9.11
N PHE A 160 9.27 -0.14 8.29
CA PHE A 160 8.60 1.15 8.15
C PHE A 160 8.01 1.61 9.48
N CYS A 161 8.20 2.87 9.79
CA CYS A 161 7.52 3.54 10.89
C CYS A 161 7.21 4.98 10.47
N ALA A 162 6.00 5.44 10.80
CA ALA A 162 5.55 6.80 10.47
C ALA A 162 5.73 7.22 9.00
N GLY A 163 5.62 6.25 8.09
CA GLY A 163 5.73 6.46 6.65
C GLY A 163 7.14 6.48 6.08
N ALA A 164 8.16 6.14 6.88
CA ALA A 164 9.56 6.13 6.45
C ALA A 164 10.32 4.91 6.96
N CYS A 165 11.41 4.58 6.29
CA CYS A 165 12.26 3.43 6.60
C CYS A 165 13.72 3.75 6.29
N ALA A 166 14.64 3.23 7.10
CA ALA A 166 16.05 3.25 6.77
C ALA A 166 16.39 2.11 5.79
N VAL A 167 17.19 2.43 4.79
CA VAL A 167 17.62 1.49 3.75
C VAL A 167 19.11 1.63 3.50
N ALA A 168 19.78 0.52 3.16
CA ALA A 168 21.21 0.53 2.89
C ALA A 168 21.56 -0.08 1.54
N LYS A 169 22.56 0.50 0.89
CA LYS A 169 23.32 -0.09 -0.22
C LYS A 169 24.79 -0.11 0.16
N LYS A 170 25.40 -1.30 0.12
CA LYS A 170 26.73 -1.52 0.70
C LYS A 170 26.74 -1.09 2.18
N ASP A 171 27.64 -0.21 2.55
CA ASP A 171 27.87 0.21 3.93
C ASP A 171 27.15 1.54 4.28
N TYR A 172 26.42 2.13 3.33
CA TYR A 172 25.79 3.43 3.51
C TYR A 172 24.29 3.33 3.66
N TRP A 173 23.77 3.94 4.69
CA TRP A 173 22.37 4.08 5.01
C TRP A 173 21.81 5.41 4.50
N GLY A 174 20.54 5.40 4.19
CA GLY A 174 19.70 6.57 3.89
C GLY A 174 18.27 6.26 4.26
N PHE A 175 17.36 7.12 3.88
CA PHE A 175 15.95 6.97 4.22
C PHE A 175 15.06 7.13 3.01
N VAL A 176 14.01 6.33 2.95
CA VAL A 176 12.97 6.38 1.91
C VAL A 176 11.58 6.41 2.53
N ASP A 177 10.65 6.99 1.79
CA ASP A 177 9.22 6.90 2.11
C ASP A 177 8.61 5.57 1.60
N GLU A 178 7.35 5.33 1.92
CA GLU A 178 6.60 4.14 1.51
C GLU A 178 6.45 4.02 -0.01
N THR A 179 6.61 5.10 -0.76
CA THR A 179 6.54 5.09 -2.23
C THR A 179 7.90 4.83 -2.89
N GLY A 180 8.97 4.79 -2.09
CA GLY A 180 10.35 4.61 -2.51
C GLY A 180 11.07 5.91 -2.88
N ASN A 181 10.46 7.09 -2.61
CA ASN A 181 11.14 8.36 -2.78
C ASN A 181 12.19 8.54 -1.68
N VAL A 182 13.33 9.14 -2.06
CA VAL A 182 14.42 9.39 -1.15
C VAL A 182 14.11 10.57 -0.23
N ILE A 183 14.01 10.31 1.07
CA ILE A 183 13.92 11.35 2.13
C ILE A 183 15.31 11.89 2.43
N ALA A 184 16.29 10.98 2.62
CA ALA A 184 17.68 11.34 2.82
C ALA A 184 18.59 10.36 2.07
N ALA A 185 19.58 10.91 1.34
CA ALA A 185 20.47 10.14 0.50
C ALA A 185 21.32 9.13 1.29
N LEU A 186 21.69 8.03 0.65
CA LEU A 186 22.56 6.98 1.19
C LEU A 186 23.96 7.53 1.45
N ARG A 187 24.27 7.91 2.66
CA ARG A 187 25.55 8.50 3.08
C ARG A 187 25.89 8.34 4.57
N TYR A 188 24.96 7.80 5.37
CA TYR A 188 25.13 7.66 6.80
C TYR A 188 25.76 6.31 7.12
N ASP A 189 26.64 6.27 8.12
CA ASP A 189 27.29 5.05 8.56
C ASP A 189 26.49 4.35 9.67
N ASN A 190 25.72 5.13 10.41
CA ASN A 190 24.82 4.63 11.45
C ASN A 190 23.50 5.38 11.43
N VAL A 191 22.38 4.65 11.60
CA VAL A 191 21.04 5.20 11.62
C VAL A 191 20.20 4.51 12.68
N GLY A 192 19.27 5.25 13.28
CA GLY A 192 18.15 4.71 14.04
C GLY A 192 16.91 4.54 13.18
N PRO A 193 15.89 3.82 13.66
CA PRO A 193 14.62 3.74 12.99
C PRO A 193 13.89 5.10 13.01
N TYR A 194 13.04 5.35 12.00
CA TYR A 194 12.05 6.41 12.15
C TYR A 194 11.08 6.05 13.26
N SER A 195 10.59 7.06 13.94
CA SER A 195 9.65 6.93 15.04
C SER A 195 8.33 7.63 14.73
N ASP A 196 7.29 7.33 15.51
CA ASP A 196 5.98 8.00 15.40
C ASP A 196 6.09 9.51 15.67
N SER A 197 7.09 9.95 16.44
CA SER A 197 7.42 11.36 16.61
C SER A 197 7.94 12.03 15.33
N GLY A 198 8.24 11.24 14.30
CA GLY A 198 8.65 11.74 12.97
C GLY A 198 10.14 12.03 12.85
N PHE A 199 10.96 11.44 13.70
CA PHE A 199 12.41 11.62 13.70
C PHE A 199 13.14 10.28 13.60
N ALA A 200 14.31 10.32 12.96
CA ALA A 200 15.27 9.21 12.94
C ALA A 200 16.67 9.70 13.28
N GLY A 201 17.36 8.94 14.10
CA GLY A 201 18.77 9.21 14.38
C GLY A 201 19.65 8.92 13.17
N ALA A 202 20.70 9.72 12.97
CA ALA A 202 21.70 9.50 11.93
C ALA A 202 23.09 9.99 12.37
N LYS A 203 24.13 9.31 11.89
CA LYS A 203 25.53 9.67 12.14
C LYS A 203 26.35 9.44 10.87
N LEU A 204 27.28 10.38 10.62
CA LEU A 204 28.32 10.23 9.59
C LEU A 204 29.63 9.80 10.28
N ALA A 205 30.39 8.90 9.68
CA ALA A 205 31.67 8.41 10.24
C ALA A 205 32.66 9.52 10.57
N ARG A 206 32.63 10.60 9.75
CA ARG A 206 33.47 11.77 9.95
C ARG A 206 33.01 12.71 11.07
N ASP A 207 31.73 12.61 11.48
CA ASP A 207 31.15 13.51 12.46
C ASP A 207 31.31 12.90 13.86
N LYS A 208 31.65 13.74 14.82
CA LYS A 208 31.76 13.32 16.23
C LYS A 208 30.37 13.06 16.82
N ASP A 209 29.41 13.93 16.46
CA ASP A 209 28.09 13.95 17.06
C ASP A 209 27.06 13.26 16.14
N ALA A 210 26.11 12.57 16.72
CA ALA A 210 24.91 12.11 16.04
C ALA A 210 23.85 13.22 16.02
N PHE A 211 22.87 13.08 15.14
CA PHE A 211 21.80 14.06 15.00
C PHE A 211 20.50 13.39 14.57
N PHE A 212 19.39 14.09 14.66
CA PHE A 212 18.09 13.61 14.21
C PHE A 212 17.65 14.30 12.93
N LEU A 213 17.06 13.52 12.02
CA LEU A 213 16.43 13.95 10.78
C LEU A 213 14.92 13.95 10.95
N ASP A 214 14.25 14.98 10.44
CA ASP A 214 12.79 14.99 10.29
C ASP A 214 12.34 14.23 9.03
N LYS A 215 11.02 14.10 8.83
CA LYS A 215 10.41 13.42 7.66
C LYS A 215 10.76 14.04 6.30
N ASN A 216 11.32 15.25 6.27
CA ASN A 216 11.80 15.92 5.05
C ASN A 216 13.31 15.74 4.86
N GLY A 217 13.99 14.98 5.73
CA GLY A 217 15.43 14.79 5.71
C GLY A 217 16.23 15.97 6.25
N ASN A 218 15.58 16.94 6.92
CA ASN A 218 16.27 18.07 7.51
C ASN A 218 16.85 17.70 8.88
N LYS A 219 18.11 18.10 9.10
CA LYS A 219 18.78 17.97 10.41
C LYS A 219 18.06 18.88 11.43
N ARG A 220 17.74 18.32 12.58
CA ARG A 220 17.06 19.01 13.68
C ARG A 220 17.98 19.09 14.89
N TRP A 221 17.91 18.15 15.79
CA TRP A 221 18.73 18.16 17.00
C TRP A 221 20.08 17.50 16.74
N VAL A 222 21.10 17.97 17.43
CA VAL A 222 22.45 17.39 17.48
C VAL A 222 22.70 16.93 18.90
N LEU A 223 23.12 15.70 19.06
CA LEU A 223 23.50 15.13 20.36
C LEU A 223 24.97 15.49 20.65
N GLU A 224 25.18 16.66 21.21
CA GLU A 224 26.53 17.14 21.55
C GLU A 224 26.99 16.56 22.87
N GLY A 225 28.32 16.32 23.02
CA GLY A 225 28.94 15.94 24.26
C GLY A 225 28.77 14.48 24.66
N ILE A 226 28.25 13.63 23.82
CA ILE A 226 28.24 12.18 23.99
C ILE A 226 29.44 11.62 23.23
N ASP A 227 30.48 11.15 23.96
CA ASP A 227 31.77 10.80 23.39
C ASP A 227 31.72 9.70 22.32
N GLN A 228 30.83 8.73 22.50
CA GLN A 228 30.63 7.63 21.54
C GLN A 228 29.16 7.26 21.46
N ILE A 229 28.64 7.18 20.22
CA ILE A 229 27.33 6.64 19.96
C ILE A 229 27.51 5.55 18.90
N ASP A 230 27.29 4.29 19.32
CA ASP A 230 27.43 3.11 18.46
C ASP A 230 26.11 2.66 17.88
N GLU A 231 25.00 2.89 18.60
CA GLU A 231 23.65 2.65 18.08
C GLU A 231 22.68 3.75 18.52
N LEU A 232 21.76 4.05 17.62
CA LEU A 232 20.69 5.04 17.79
C LEU A 232 19.35 4.31 17.83
N GLY A 233 18.64 4.40 18.95
CA GLY A 233 17.34 3.77 19.09
C GLY A 233 16.18 4.60 18.59
N TYR A 234 14.98 4.08 18.83
CA TYR A 234 13.71 4.70 18.48
C TYR A 234 13.40 5.89 19.40
N VAL A 235 13.07 7.03 18.82
CA VAL A 235 12.65 8.23 19.57
C VAL A 235 11.21 8.09 20.01
N SER A 236 10.95 8.03 21.31
CA SER A 236 9.60 7.92 21.84
C SER A 236 8.77 9.20 21.64
N SER A 237 7.46 9.08 21.78
CA SER A 237 6.55 10.25 21.80
C SER A 237 6.84 11.24 22.93
N SER A 238 7.54 10.81 23.99
CA SER A 238 8.03 11.65 25.08
C SER A 238 9.37 12.31 24.79
N ASN A 239 9.88 12.20 23.55
CA ASN A 239 11.21 12.70 23.14
C ASN A 239 12.37 12.08 23.96
N VAL A 240 12.24 10.82 24.32
CA VAL A 240 13.29 10.03 24.97
C VAL A 240 13.84 9.04 23.95
N VAL A 241 15.16 8.93 23.87
CA VAL A 241 15.85 8.04 22.94
C VAL A 241 16.85 7.16 23.68
N PRO A 242 16.83 5.84 23.47
CA PRO A 242 17.91 4.97 23.93
C PRO A 242 19.10 5.06 22.96
N LEU A 243 20.30 5.22 23.53
CA LEU A 243 21.55 5.24 22.79
C LEU A 243 22.48 4.20 23.38
N ARG A 244 23.25 3.51 22.54
CA ARG A 244 24.32 2.61 22.97
C ARG A 244 25.68 3.29 22.85
N SER A 245 26.46 3.18 23.91
CA SER A 245 27.85 3.61 23.94
C SER A 245 28.68 2.46 24.50
N GLY A 246 29.62 1.92 23.71
CA GLY A 246 30.29 0.68 24.03
C GLY A 246 29.31 -0.48 24.17
N ASP A 247 29.36 -1.16 25.31
CA ASP A 247 28.53 -2.33 25.60
C ASP A 247 27.23 -2.00 26.34
N LYS A 248 26.96 -0.70 26.61
CA LYS A 248 25.82 -0.30 27.46
C LYS A 248 24.88 0.68 26.78
N TRP A 249 23.61 0.48 27.06
CA TRP A 249 22.53 1.36 26.69
C TRP A 249 22.15 2.32 27.81
N ALA A 250 21.79 3.52 27.43
CA ALA A 250 21.19 4.50 28.32
C ALA A 250 20.12 5.33 27.56
N TYR A 251 19.21 5.89 28.33
CA TYR A 251 18.17 6.79 27.80
C TYR A 251 18.59 8.23 27.96
N TYR A 252 18.30 9.01 26.91
CA TYR A 252 18.64 10.42 26.82
C TYR A 252 17.39 11.22 26.39
N ASP A 253 17.34 12.48 26.80
CA ASP A 253 16.43 13.44 26.20
C ASP A 253 16.99 13.97 24.86
N MET A 254 16.22 14.81 24.17
CA MET A 254 16.64 15.37 22.88
C MET A 254 17.70 16.46 23.00
N ASP A 255 17.96 16.96 24.21
CA ASP A 255 19.05 17.90 24.50
C ASP A 255 20.38 17.18 24.82
N GLY A 256 20.36 15.84 24.80
CA GLY A 256 21.55 15.01 25.08
C GLY A 256 21.81 14.75 26.55
N ASN A 257 20.89 15.12 27.46
CA ASN A 257 21.03 14.81 28.87
C ASN A 257 20.72 13.34 29.14
N ARG A 258 21.60 12.65 29.81
CA ARG A 258 21.42 11.27 30.25
C ARG A 258 20.38 11.22 31.36
N LEU A 259 19.31 10.44 31.15
CA LEU A 259 18.23 10.26 32.12
C LEU A 259 18.55 9.10 33.09
N PHE A 260 18.73 7.90 32.51
CA PHE A 260 19.12 6.68 33.26
C PHE A 260 19.74 5.66 32.29
N GLY A 261 20.43 4.62 32.81
CA GLY A 261 21.09 3.69 31.89
C GLY A 261 21.95 2.65 32.59
N ASP A 262 22.99 2.18 31.88
CA ASP A 262 23.91 1.09 32.19
C ASP A 262 23.28 -0.31 32.00
N PHE A 263 22.45 -0.44 30.98
CA PHE A 263 21.77 -1.69 30.62
C PHE A 263 22.50 -2.43 29.47
N ASP A 264 22.35 -3.75 29.45
CA ASP A 264 22.89 -4.60 28.39
C ASP A 264 22.01 -4.57 27.12
N GLU A 265 20.70 -4.40 27.30
CA GLU A 265 19.71 -4.30 26.24
C GLU A 265 18.52 -3.46 26.70
N VAL A 266 17.84 -2.81 25.79
CA VAL A 266 16.70 -1.93 26.09
C VAL A 266 15.63 -1.97 25.02
N SER A 267 14.39 -1.69 25.42
CA SER A 267 13.34 -1.31 24.48
C SER A 267 13.31 0.21 24.24
N ALA A 268 12.60 0.65 23.22
CA ALA A 268 12.13 2.02 23.18
C ALA A 268 11.18 2.31 24.35
N MET A 269 11.17 3.55 24.83
CA MET A 269 10.17 4.00 25.80
C MET A 269 8.82 4.16 25.09
N ASN A 270 7.86 3.31 25.38
CA ASN A 270 6.54 3.38 24.77
C ASN A 270 5.44 3.05 25.79
N TRP A 271 4.28 3.71 25.71
CA TRP A 271 3.22 3.56 26.72
C TRP A 271 3.69 3.78 28.18
N GLY A 272 4.73 4.58 28.40
CA GLY A 272 5.32 4.82 29.72
C GLY A 272 6.17 3.66 30.24
N ILE A 273 6.45 2.66 29.41
CA ILE A 273 7.22 1.45 29.76
C ILE A 273 8.51 1.42 28.95
N ALA A 274 9.63 1.22 29.65
CA ALA A 274 10.90 0.80 29.10
C ALA A 274 11.25 -0.58 29.65
N ALA A 275 11.40 -1.57 28.79
CA ALA A 275 11.97 -2.85 29.16
C ALA A 275 13.49 -2.78 29.06
N VAL A 276 14.18 -3.17 30.13
CA VAL A 276 15.64 -3.09 30.19
C VAL A 276 16.24 -4.38 30.76
N ARG A 277 17.33 -4.85 30.16
CA ARG A 277 18.04 -6.05 30.59
C ARG A 277 19.35 -5.71 31.29
N THR A 278 19.60 -6.41 32.38
CA THR A 278 20.90 -6.39 33.13
C THR A 278 21.27 -7.84 33.42
N GLY A 279 22.38 -8.29 32.90
CA GLY A 279 22.72 -9.71 32.89
C GLY A 279 21.73 -10.51 32.08
N ASP A 280 21.16 -11.54 32.69
CA ASP A 280 20.21 -12.44 32.00
C ASP A 280 18.72 -12.04 32.21
N LEU A 281 18.48 -10.99 33.00
CA LEU A 281 17.10 -10.66 33.43
C LEU A 281 16.63 -9.30 32.93
N TRP A 282 15.38 -9.27 32.51
CA TRP A 282 14.66 -8.06 32.14
C TRP A 282 13.88 -7.50 33.34
N THR A 283 13.80 -6.19 33.40
CA THR A 283 12.94 -5.43 34.33
C THR A 283 12.22 -4.33 33.56
N LEU A 284 11.09 -3.88 34.10
CA LEU A 284 10.29 -2.81 33.51
C LEU A 284 10.50 -1.52 34.29
N ARG A 285 10.72 -0.42 33.56
CA ARG A 285 10.99 0.91 34.10
C ARG A 285 9.99 1.92 33.58
N ASP A 286 9.70 2.94 34.42
CA ASP A 286 8.96 4.12 33.98
C ASP A 286 9.87 5.15 33.30
N SER A 287 9.31 6.29 32.92
CA SER A 287 10.03 7.38 32.23
C SER A 287 11.13 8.05 33.10
N THR A 288 11.14 7.81 34.38
CA THR A 288 12.19 8.30 35.32
C THR A 288 13.29 7.28 35.57
N GLY A 289 13.12 6.06 35.04
CA GLY A 289 14.00 4.92 35.31
C GLY A 289 13.64 4.14 36.56
N ALA A 290 12.56 4.51 37.26
CA ALA A 290 12.12 3.76 38.46
C ALA A 290 11.45 2.43 38.04
N PRO A 291 11.63 1.34 38.87
CA PRO A 291 10.98 0.07 38.60
C PRO A 291 9.45 0.20 38.63
N LEU A 292 8.77 -0.33 37.62
CA LEU A 292 7.30 -0.41 37.57
C LEU A 292 6.76 -1.50 38.53
N ASN A 293 7.51 -2.56 38.74
CA ASN A 293 7.25 -3.63 39.70
C ASN A 293 8.56 -4.22 40.24
N GLN A 294 8.46 -5.24 41.10
CA GLN A 294 9.63 -5.94 41.68
C GLN A 294 9.97 -7.23 40.90
N GLU A 295 9.23 -7.52 39.85
CA GLU A 295 9.40 -8.76 39.08
C GLU A 295 10.54 -8.65 38.09
N THR A 296 11.11 -9.81 37.78
CA THR A 296 12.09 -9.98 36.72
C THR A 296 11.61 -11.00 35.73
N TYR A 297 11.99 -10.83 34.49
CA TYR A 297 11.54 -11.66 33.37
C TYR A 297 12.75 -12.25 32.64
N LEU A 298 12.56 -13.44 32.06
CA LEU A 298 13.57 -14.10 31.22
C LEU A 298 13.65 -13.45 29.83
N GLY A 299 12.54 -12.92 29.34
CA GLY A 299 12.44 -12.24 28.05
C GLY A 299 11.34 -11.18 28.02
N VAL A 300 11.48 -10.24 27.10
CA VAL A 300 10.43 -9.30 26.69
C VAL A 300 10.38 -9.32 25.17
N ALA A 301 9.21 -9.50 24.59
CA ALA A 301 9.07 -9.48 23.14
C ALA A 301 9.30 -8.07 22.60
N LEU A 302 10.18 -7.95 21.63
CA LEU A 302 10.50 -6.70 20.94
C LEU A 302 10.27 -6.87 19.43
N ASN A 303 9.83 -5.80 18.77
CA ASN A 303 9.90 -5.75 17.31
C ASN A 303 11.28 -5.26 16.83
N GLU A 304 11.44 -5.15 15.50
CA GLU A 304 12.71 -4.72 14.90
C GLU A 304 13.11 -3.27 15.22
N ASN A 305 12.19 -2.44 15.71
CA ASN A 305 12.44 -1.08 16.19
C ASN A 305 12.66 -1.03 17.70
N HIS A 306 12.86 -2.21 18.34
CA HIS A 306 13.01 -2.38 19.78
C HIS A 306 11.83 -1.86 20.62
N ILE A 307 10.62 -1.91 20.07
CA ILE A 307 9.40 -1.57 20.80
C ILE A 307 8.88 -2.82 21.49
N ALA A 308 8.56 -2.72 22.80
CA ALA A 308 8.02 -3.81 23.61
C ALA A 308 6.49 -3.75 23.74
N CYS A 309 5.94 -2.56 23.93
CA CYS A 309 4.52 -2.35 24.19
C CYS A 309 3.87 -1.60 23.02
N TRP A 310 2.78 -2.16 22.49
CA TRP A 310 1.99 -1.56 21.42
C TRP A 310 0.51 -1.84 21.64
N TYR A 311 -0.36 -0.90 21.40
CA TYR A 311 -1.82 -1.03 21.66
C TYR A 311 -2.14 -1.52 23.07
N ASP A 312 -1.43 -0.98 24.10
CA ASP A 312 -1.63 -1.35 25.52
C ASP A 312 -1.35 -2.84 25.80
N ARG A 313 -0.52 -3.51 25.00
CA ARG A 313 -0.22 -4.94 25.09
C ARG A 313 1.27 -5.18 24.95
N PHE A 314 1.77 -6.12 25.73
CA PHE A 314 3.14 -6.63 25.56
C PHE A 314 3.29 -8.03 26.13
N PHE A 315 4.35 -8.72 25.75
CA PHE A 315 4.64 -10.07 26.20
C PHE A 315 5.92 -10.11 27.00
N VAL A 316 5.86 -10.88 28.11
CA VAL A 316 7.00 -11.19 28.97
C VAL A 316 7.19 -12.69 29.07
N GLU A 317 8.44 -13.15 29.17
CA GLU A 317 8.78 -14.55 29.38
C GLU A 317 9.06 -14.81 30.85
N GLN A 318 8.38 -15.80 31.40
CA GLN A 318 8.61 -16.34 32.74
C GLN A 318 9.09 -17.80 32.65
N GLY A 319 9.26 -18.47 33.78
CA GLY A 319 9.80 -19.83 33.81
C GLY A 319 8.95 -20.91 33.12
N ASP A 320 7.67 -20.63 32.91
CA ASP A 320 6.71 -21.51 32.24
C ASP A 320 6.43 -21.10 30.76
N GLY A 321 6.89 -19.93 30.33
CA GLY A 321 6.76 -19.43 28.97
C GLY A 321 6.34 -17.96 28.87
N TRP A 322 5.74 -17.59 27.73
CA TRP A 322 5.36 -16.22 27.42
C TRP A 322 3.93 -15.89 27.87
N HIS A 323 3.77 -14.76 28.53
CA HIS A 323 2.52 -14.22 29.07
C HIS A 323 2.17 -12.90 28.44
N LEU A 324 0.89 -12.69 28.11
CA LEU A 324 0.38 -11.42 27.63
C LEU A 324 -0.05 -10.55 28.82
N LEU A 325 0.42 -9.30 28.85
CA LEU A 325 0.07 -8.30 29.85
C LEU A 325 -0.49 -7.03 29.21
N ASP A 326 -1.28 -6.26 29.99
CA ASP A 326 -1.60 -4.87 29.67
C ASP A 326 -0.50 -3.89 30.16
N SER A 327 -0.59 -2.62 29.79
CA SER A 327 0.39 -1.59 30.21
C SER A 327 0.36 -1.29 31.74
N LYS A 328 -0.64 -1.81 32.47
CA LYS A 328 -0.70 -1.75 33.93
C LYS A 328 -0.13 -2.99 34.59
N LEU A 329 0.48 -3.89 33.80
CA LEU A 329 1.09 -5.16 34.20
C LEU A 329 0.06 -6.22 34.65
N ASN A 330 -1.21 -6.09 34.29
CA ASN A 330 -2.21 -7.12 34.56
C ASN A 330 -2.13 -8.21 33.49
N PRO A 331 -2.17 -9.51 33.88
CA PRO A 331 -2.25 -10.61 32.94
C PRO A 331 -3.54 -10.57 32.11
N ILE A 332 -3.43 -10.85 30.81
CA ILE A 332 -4.56 -10.98 29.91
C ILE A 332 -4.71 -12.44 29.51
N GLY A 333 -5.82 -13.06 29.93
CA GLY A 333 -6.03 -14.49 29.76
C GLY A 333 -5.15 -15.33 30.69
N THR A 334 -5.15 -16.63 30.47
CA THR A 334 -4.36 -17.61 31.25
C THR A 334 -3.49 -18.50 30.36
N THR A 335 -3.49 -18.26 29.05
CA THR A 335 -2.72 -19.05 28.11
C THR A 335 -1.25 -18.66 28.16
N VAL A 336 -0.40 -19.68 28.26
CA VAL A 336 1.07 -19.53 28.18
C VAL A 336 1.52 -19.98 26.81
N TYR A 337 2.34 -19.15 26.15
CA TYR A 337 2.82 -19.39 24.80
C TYR A 337 4.28 -19.84 24.79
N ASN A 338 4.68 -20.61 23.77
CA ASN A 338 6.06 -21.00 23.56
C ASN A 338 6.92 -19.94 22.86
N GLY A 339 6.28 -18.89 22.36
CA GLY A 339 6.88 -17.73 21.74
C GLY A 339 5.84 -16.68 21.42
N ALA A 340 6.24 -15.42 21.36
CA ALA A 340 5.33 -14.33 21.08
C ALA A 340 6.02 -13.20 20.30
N ARG A 341 5.26 -12.48 19.48
CA ARG A 341 5.61 -11.22 18.84
C ARG A 341 4.63 -10.15 19.28
N ILE A 342 5.10 -8.91 19.41
CA ILE A 342 4.24 -7.81 19.84
C ILE A 342 3.11 -7.55 18.82
N PHE A 343 2.04 -6.95 19.28
CA PHE A 343 1.04 -6.40 18.38
C PHE A 343 1.63 -5.28 17.54
N CYS A 344 1.25 -5.16 16.28
CA CYS A 344 1.66 -4.08 15.38
C CYS A 344 0.46 -3.22 14.92
N ASP A 345 -0.75 -3.77 15.04
CA ASP A 345 -2.02 -3.09 14.80
C ASP A 345 -3.14 -3.71 15.67
N GLU A 346 -4.39 -3.37 15.38
CA GLU A 346 -5.58 -3.85 16.09
C GLU A 346 -6.01 -5.27 15.69
N ASN A 347 -5.39 -5.89 14.66
CA ASN A 347 -5.91 -7.15 14.10
C ASN A 347 -5.40 -8.39 14.81
N GLY A 348 -4.18 -8.41 15.28
CA GLY A 348 -3.72 -9.57 16.04
C GLY A 348 -2.22 -9.75 16.13
N ALA A 349 -1.78 -10.46 17.18
CA ALA A 349 -0.38 -10.78 17.41
C ALA A 349 -0.06 -12.25 17.08
N ALA A 350 1.14 -12.47 16.52
CA ALA A 350 1.63 -13.81 16.29
C ALA A 350 2.13 -14.44 17.59
N VAL A 351 1.66 -15.67 17.88
CA VAL A 351 2.09 -16.47 19.03
C VAL A 351 2.43 -17.88 18.59
N ARG A 352 3.40 -18.49 19.28
CA ARG A 352 3.76 -19.88 19.05
C ARG A 352 3.16 -20.76 20.14
N ILE A 353 2.48 -21.83 19.72
CA ILE A 353 1.94 -22.88 20.61
C ILE A 353 2.49 -24.22 20.12
N GLY A 354 3.24 -24.87 20.97
CA GLY A 354 4.10 -25.99 20.53
C GLY A 354 5.18 -25.47 19.58
N ASP A 355 5.26 -26.08 18.40
CA ASP A 355 6.26 -25.73 17.38
C ASP A 355 5.74 -24.80 16.26
N LEU A 356 4.43 -24.50 16.26
CA LEU A 356 3.79 -23.75 15.19
C LEU A 356 3.28 -22.39 15.65
N TRP A 357 3.28 -21.43 14.73
CA TRP A 357 2.77 -20.10 14.93
C TRP A 357 1.32 -19.99 14.48
N GLY A 358 0.53 -19.27 15.28
CA GLY A 358 -0.83 -18.83 15.02
C GLY A 358 -1.03 -17.38 15.44
N PHE A 359 -2.27 -16.96 15.61
CA PHE A 359 -2.57 -15.57 15.94
C PHE A 359 -3.61 -15.48 17.04
N ILE A 360 -3.49 -14.44 17.87
CA ILE A 360 -4.44 -14.12 18.93
C ILE A 360 -4.97 -12.71 18.79
N ASN A 361 -6.18 -12.51 19.32
CA ASN A 361 -6.78 -11.20 19.50
C ASN A 361 -6.19 -10.47 20.73
N HIS A 362 -6.52 -9.17 20.88
CA HIS A 362 -6.09 -8.34 22.01
C HIS A 362 -6.54 -8.81 23.40
N ASP A 363 -7.57 -9.66 23.47
CA ASP A 363 -8.06 -10.28 24.69
C ASP A 363 -7.39 -11.63 25.02
N GLY A 364 -6.43 -12.06 24.19
CA GLY A 364 -5.73 -13.34 24.32
C GLY A 364 -6.47 -14.54 23.73
N SER A 365 -7.65 -14.35 23.16
CA SER A 365 -8.38 -15.43 22.46
C SER A 365 -7.70 -15.79 21.13
N ILE A 366 -7.76 -17.07 20.75
CA ILE A 366 -7.22 -17.51 19.45
C ILE A 366 -8.01 -16.88 18.32
N MET A 367 -7.30 -16.21 17.41
CA MET A 367 -7.81 -15.66 16.16
C MET A 367 -7.65 -16.67 15.02
N LEU A 368 -6.45 -17.17 14.83
CA LEU A 368 -6.11 -18.19 13.85
C LEU A 368 -5.29 -19.29 14.52
N GLU A 369 -5.72 -20.54 14.35
CA GLU A 369 -5.05 -21.72 14.94
C GLU A 369 -3.60 -21.84 14.44
N PRO A 370 -2.67 -22.30 15.31
CA PRO A 370 -1.27 -22.49 14.95
C PRO A 370 -1.08 -23.49 13.82
N LYS A 371 -0.50 -23.04 12.71
CA LYS A 371 -0.23 -23.90 11.53
C LYS A 371 0.99 -23.46 10.72
N TYR A 372 1.59 -22.33 11.03
CA TYR A 372 2.71 -21.77 10.26
C TYR A 372 4.05 -22.10 10.90
N GLU A 373 5.10 -22.27 10.09
CA GLU A 373 6.48 -22.50 10.57
C GLU A 373 7.04 -21.27 11.29
N ASP A 374 6.65 -20.07 10.85
CA ASP A 374 6.95 -18.78 11.46
C ASP A 374 5.88 -17.78 11.04
N ALA A 375 5.67 -16.72 11.82
CA ALA A 375 4.70 -15.66 11.51
C ALA A 375 5.14 -14.32 12.10
N ARG A 376 4.78 -13.22 11.44
CA ARG A 376 4.81 -11.85 11.97
C ARG A 376 3.41 -11.45 12.35
N SER A 377 3.27 -10.57 13.34
CA SER A 377 1.96 -10.04 13.73
C SER A 377 1.30 -9.28 12.59
N PHE A 378 -0.01 -9.18 12.63
CA PHE A 378 -0.75 -8.40 11.63
C PHE A 378 -0.32 -6.94 11.62
N SER A 379 -0.21 -6.39 10.43
CA SER A 379 0.04 -4.96 10.21
C SER A 379 -0.76 -4.52 8.99
N ASN A 380 -1.69 -3.58 9.21
CA ASN A 380 -2.60 -3.06 8.19
C ASN A 380 -3.42 -4.17 7.49
N GLY A 381 -3.90 -5.14 8.29
CA GLY A 381 -4.78 -6.22 7.86
C GLY A 381 -4.10 -7.41 7.18
N LEU A 382 -2.76 -7.39 7.06
CA LEU A 382 -1.98 -8.49 6.48
C LEU A 382 -0.89 -8.96 7.44
N ALA A 383 -0.61 -10.27 7.46
CA ALA A 383 0.45 -10.86 8.23
C ALA A 383 1.39 -11.68 7.35
N ALA A 384 2.69 -11.53 7.53
CA ALA A 384 3.66 -12.41 6.88
C ALA A 384 3.70 -13.76 7.59
N VAL A 385 3.63 -14.85 6.83
CA VAL A 385 3.69 -16.23 7.34
C VAL A 385 4.66 -17.06 6.54
N LYS A 386 5.31 -18.01 7.22
CA LYS A 386 6.27 -18.92 6.61
C LYS A 386 5.65 -20.29 6.40
N VAL A 387 5.71 -20.77 5.16
CA VAL A 387 5.21 -22.07 4.75
C VAL A 387 6.23 -22.72 3.80
N ASN A 388 6.63 -23.96 4.05
CA ASN A 388 7.63 -24.69 3.28
C ASN A 388 8.95 -23.90 3.12
N GLY A 389 9.39 -23.21 4.18
CA GLY A 389 10.64 -22.46 4.22
C GLY A 389 10.59 -21.07 3.57
N LEU A 390 9.49 -20.69 2.92
CA LEU A 390 9.32 -19.38 2.26
C LEU A 390 8.22 -18.56 2.90
N TRP A 391 8.37 -17.24 2.82
CA TRP A 391 7.42 -16.26 3.33
C TRP A 391 6.42 -15.85 2.25
N GLY A 392 5.14 -15.80 2.64
CA GLY A 392 4.02 -15.21 1.93
C GLY A 392 3.21 -14.33 2.87
N TYR A 393 2.02 -13.93 2.46
CA TYR A 393 1.15 -13.09 3.30
C TYR A 393 -0.28 -13.62 3.32
N ILE A 394 -0.93 -13.47 4.47
CA ILE A 394 -2.34 -13.84 4.70
C ILE A 394 -3.15 -12.62 5.10
N ASP A 395 -4.46 -12.68 4.85
CA ASP A 395 -5.45 -11.76 5.41
C ASP A 395 -5.89 -12.16 6.83
N THR A 396 -6.80 -11.38 7.42
CA THR A 396 -7.31 -11.61 8.78
C THR A 396 -8.15 -12.86 8.92
N GLU A 397 -8.70 -13.40 7.83
CA GLU A 397 -9.42 -14.69 7.78
C GLU A 397 -8.46 -15.88 7.64
N GLY A 398 -7.16 -15.63 7.41
CA GLY A 398 -6.15 -16.65 7.22
C GLY A 398 -6.05 -17.20 5.79
N ASN A 399 -6.64 -16.50 4.82
CA ASN A 399 -6.50 -16.81 3.40
C ASN A 399 -5.13 -16.32 2.89
N MET A 400 -4.46 -17.15 2.08
CA MET A 400 -3.21 -16.76 1.43
C MET A 400 -3.51 -15.74 0.33
N VAL A 401 -2.95 -14.53 0.46
CA VAL A 401 -3.15 -13.43 -0.49
C VAL A 401 -1.90 -13.13 -1.31
N ILE A 402 -0.73 -13.48 -0.79
CA ILE A 402 0.53 -13.51 -1.54
C ILE A 402 1.19 -14.86 -1.25
N GLU A 403 1.30 -15.70 -2.26
CA GLU A 403 1.86 -17.05 -2.13
C GLU A 403 3.29 -17.03 -1.59
N PRO A 404 3.69 -18.05 -0.79
CA PRO A 404 5.04 -18.17 -0.24
C PRO A 404 6.11 -18.21 -1.33
N GLN A 405 6.92 -17.17 -1.42
CA GLN A 405 7.93 -17.00 -2.46
C GLN A 405 9.19 -16.24 -2.01
N PHE A 406 9.15 -15.63 -0.83
CA PHE A 406 10.23 -14.77 -0.33
C PHE A 406 11.11 -15.50 0.70
N PHE A 407 12.39 -15.13 0.77
CA PHE A 407 13.31 -15.65 1.77
C PHE A 407 13.11 -15.01 3.15
N ASP A 408 12.59 -13.79 3.19
CA ASP A 408 12.15 -13.07 4.40
C ASP A 408 11.13 -12.00 4.00
N ALA A 409 10.33 -11.52 4.93
CA ALA A 409 9.27 -10.53 4.69
C ALA A 409 9.14 -9.57 5.87
N ARG A 410 8.78 -8.32 5.60
CA ARG A 410 8.49 -7.27 6.59
C ARG A 410 7.01 -6.95 6.62
N ASP A 411 6.61 -6.17 7.62
CA ASP A 411 5.25 -5.76 7.83
C ASP A 411 4.75 -4.84 6.70
N PHE A 412 3.44 -4.88 6.44
CA PHE A 412 2.78 -4.00 5.49
C PHE A 412 2.59 -2.59 6.07
N THR A 413 2.65 -1.59 5.20
CA THR A 413 2.29 -0.21 5.54
C THR A 413 0.82 0.08 5.17
N ALA A 414 0.26 1.14 5.74
CA ALA A 414 -1.10 1.60 5.40
C ALA A 414 -1.25 1.99 3.92
N SER A 415 -0.16 2.31 3.23
CA SER A 415 -0.16 2.61 1.78
C SER A 415 -0.06 1.37 0.89
N GLY A 416 -0.02 0.16 1.46
CA GLY A 416 0.14 -1.10 0.74
C GLY A 416 1.57 -1.40 0.29
N SER A 417 2.56 -0.80 0.93
CA SER A 417 3.97 -1.06 0.65
C SER A 417 4.55 -2.05 1.65
N TYR A 418 5.50 -2.85 1.22
CA TYR A 418 6.21 -3.83 2.06
C TYR A 418 7.58 -4.15 1.51
N PHE A 419 8.49 -4.53 2.40
CA PHE A 419 9.76 -5.13 2.01
C PHE A 419 9.68 -6.64 2.07
N ALA A 420 10.12 -7.30 1.00
CA ALA A 420 10.34 -8.75 0.99
C ALA A 420 11.71 -9.07 0.43
N LYS A 421 12.38 -10.06 1.04
CA LYS A 421 13.72 -10.47 0.66
C LYS A 421 13.67 -11.48 -0.46
N THR A 422 14.22 -11.11 -1.58
CA THR A 422 14.56 -12.04 -2.66
C THR A 422 15.88 -12.74 -2.32
N GLN A 423 16.43 -13.53 -3.23
CA GLN A 423 17.63 -14.32 -2.92
C GLN A 423 18.78 -13.51 -2.30
N TYR A 424 18.98 -12.27 -2.71
CA TYR A 424 20.12 -11.44 -2.27
C TYR A 424 19.70 -10.14 -1.58
N ASP A 425 18.63 -9.50 -2.08
CA ASP A 425 18.26 -8.14 -1.73
C ASP A 425 16.86 -8.04 -1.13
N TRP A 426 16.66 -7.06 -0.30
CA TRP A 426 15.36 -6.57 0.11
C TRP A 426 14.77 -5.73 -1.01
N THR A 427 13.60 -6.10 -1.50
CA THR A 427 12.88 -5.38 -2.53
C THR A 427 11.66 -4.72 -1.92
N LEU A 428 11.51 -3.42 -2.17
CA LEU A 428 10.28 -2.68 -1.88
C LEU A 428 9.25 -3.01 -2.94
N TYR A 429 8.13 -3.54 -2.49
CA TYR A 429 6.93 -3.78 -3.29
C TYR A 429 5.84 -2.81 -2.88
N ARG A 430 4.96 -2.47 -3.81
CA ARG A 430 3.75 -1.71 -3.55
C ARG A 430 2.58 -2.34 -4.27
N LEU A 431 1.46 -2.55 -3.55
CA LEU A 431 0.23 -3.07 -4.13
C LEU A 431 -0.38 -2.07 -5.13
N TYR A 432 -1.01 -2.61 -6.16
CA TYR A 432 -1.79 -1.81 -7.12
C TYR A 432 -3.21 -1.52 -6.64
N SER A 433 -3.65 -2.06 -5.52
CA SER A 433 -5.01 -1.91 -5.02
C SER A 433 -5.53 -0.47 -5.07
N ALA A 434 -6.79 -0.32 -5.46
CA ALA A 434 -7.45 0.99 -5.56
C ALA A 434 -7.51 1.76 -4.23
N GLN A 435 -7.42 1.07 -3.09
CA GLN A 435 -7.37 1.72 -1.78
C GLN A 435 -6.00 2.34 -1.46
N TYR A 436 -4.93 1.94 -2.17
CA TYR A 436 -3.56 2.39 -1.96
C TYR A 436 -3.01 3.29 -3.08
N LEU A 437 -3.80 3.61 -4.09
CA LEU A 437 -3.40 4.45 -5.22
C LEU A 437 -3.82 5.93 -5.03
N ASN A 438 -3.66 6.47 -3.83
CA ASN A 438 -3.85 7.92 -3.61
C ASN A 438 -2.62 8.72 -4.02
#